data_609278f6c337252892413d20a74f3449
#
_entry.id   609278f6c337252892413d20a74f3449
#
_cell.length_a   1.000
_cell.length_b   1.000
_cell.length_c   1.000
_cell.angle_alpha   90.00
_cell.angle_beta   90.00
_cell.angle_gamma   90.00
#
_symmetry.space_group_name_H-M   'P 1'
#
loop_
_entity.id
_entity.type
_entity.pdbx_description
1 polymer ?
#
loop_
_entity_poly.entity_id
_entity_poly.type
_entity_poly.pdbx_seq_one_letter_code
_entity_poly.pdbx_strand_id
1 'polypeptide(L)'
;ESLGTGVATHLSQNRNFAGIILETPFTSMIDAAKKFYPYIPVGLLLKDKFENKNKIKNVKSPILIMHGEKDQIVPFEMGQKMFEIANEPKYSYFTKYDNHMMEYDENLIKTLNSFLINLN
;
A
#
# COMPACT_ATOMS: atom_id res chain seq x y z
N GLU A 1 2.74 4.71 -5.81
CA GLU A 1 3.13 5.40 -4.57
C GLU A 1 1.94 6.16 -4.01
N SER A 2 1.78 6.19 -2.66
CA SER A 2 0.82 7.01 -1.93
C SER A 2 -0.60 6.95 -2.53
N LEU A 3 -1.19 8.09 -2.92
CA LEU A 3 -2.52 8.16 -3.55
C LEU A 3 -2.63 7.26 -4.79
N GLY A 4 -1.57 7.16 -5.58
CA GLY A 4 -1.51 6.28 -6.75
C GLY A 4 -1.68 4.79 -6.42
N THR A 5 -1.41 4.37 -5.19
CA THR A 5 -1.64 2.97 -4.76
C THR A 5 -3.12 2.60 -4.78
N GLY A 6 -4.01 3.58 -4.54
CA GLY A 6 -5.45 3.38 -4.66
C GLY A 6 -5.88 3.09 -6.10
N VAL A 7 -5.31 3.83 -7.05
CA VAL A 7 -5.55 3.61 -8.48
C VAL A 7 -5.00 2.25 -8.91
N ALA A 8 -3.75 1.95 -8.53
CA ALA A 8 -3.11 0.68 -8.84
C ALA A 8 -3.91 -0.51 -8.29
N THR A 9 -4.33 -0.44 -7.03
CA THR A 9 -5.15 -1.48 -6.40
C THR A 9 -6.49 -1.65 -7.13
N HIS A 10 -7.15 -0.54 -7.50
CA HIS A 10 -8.41 -0.59 -8.23
C HIS A 10 -8.25 -1.27 -9.60
N LEU A 11 -7.24 -0.88 -10.36
CA LEU A 11 -6.99 -1.44 -11.70
C LEU A 11 -6.55 -2.91 -11.65
N SER A 12 -5.99 -3.36 -10.54
CA SER A 12 -5.46 -4.72 -10.40
C SER A 12 -6.53 -5.75 -10.03
N GLN A 13 -7.73 -5.31 -9.65
CA GLN A 13 -8.82 -6.24 -9.33
C GLN A 13 -9.19 -7.07 -10.55
N ASN A 14 -9.25 -8.39 -10.35
CA ASN A 14 -9.65 -9.37 -11.39
C ASN A 14 -8.82 -9.29 -12.67
N ARG A 15 -7.60 -8.79 -12.60
CA ARG A 15 -6.62 -8.74 -13.69
C ARG A 15 -5.36 -9.50 -13.31
N ASN A 16 -4.67 -10.01 -14.31
CA ASN A 16 -3.40 -10.72 -14.13
C ASN A 16 -2.26 -9.82 -14.60
N PHE A 17 -1.54 -9.26 -13.63
CA PHE A 17 -0.27 -8.59 -13.88
C PHE A 17 0.88 -9.51 -13.47
N ALA A 18 2.06 -9.34 -14.05
CA ALA A 18 3.25 -10.08 -13.64
C ALA A 18 3.55 -9.86 -12.16
N GLY A 19 3.42 -8.63 -11.68
CA GLY A 19 3.56 -8.27 -10.28
C GLY A 19 3.08 -6.85 -10.02
N ILE A 20 2.80 -6.53 -8.76
CA ILE A 20 2.32 -5.21 -8.32
C ILE A 20 3.21 -4.74 -7.18
N ILE A 21 3.65 -3.48 -7.25
CA ILE A 21 4.42 -2.85 -6.18
C ILE A 21 3.60 -1.67 -5.66
N LEU A 22 3.29 -1.70 -4.36
CA LEU A 22 2.61 -0.62 -3.66
C LEU A 22 3.56 0.01 -2.64
N GLU A 23 3.91 1.25 -2.86
CA GLU A 23 4.74 2.04 -1.95
C GLU A 23 3.86 2.99 -1.14
N THR A 24 3.95 2.92 0.18
CA THR A 24 3.15 3.69 1.14
C THR A 24 1.64 3.62 0.88
N PRO A 25 1.06 2.40 0.78
CA PRO A 25 -0.36 2.25 0.50
C PRO A 25 -1.21 2.60 1.73
N PHE A 26 -2.41 3.09 1.47
CA PHE A 26 -3.40 3.40 2.50
C PHE A 26 -4.64 2.49 2.40
N THR A 27 -5.30 2.24 3.53
CA THR A 27 -6.48 1.36 3.61
C THR A 27 -7.70 1.97 2.97
N SER A 28 -7.97 3.26 3.25
CA SER A 28 -9.00 4.08 2.61
C SER A 28 -8.76 5.57 2.88
N MET A 29 -9.35 6.43 2.09
CA MET A 29 -9.30 7.89 2.35
C MET A 29 -9.99 8.25 3.66
N ILE A 30 -11.02 7.52 4.04
CA ILE A 30 -11.71 7.72 5.33
C ILE A 30 -10.77 7.38 6.49
N ASP A 31 -10.09 6.24 6.44
CA ASP A 31 -9.16 5.81 7.49
C ASP A 31 -8.00 6.80 7.63
N ALA A 32 -7.43 7.24 6.49
CA ALA A 32 -6.37 8.24 6.46
C ALA A 32 -6.84 9.58 7.06
N ALA A 33 -7.99 10.08 6.65
CA ALA A 33 -8.54 11.33 7.14
C ALA A 33 -8.90 11.30 8.63
N LYS A 34 -9.43 10.18 9.13
CA LYS A 34 -9.76 10.02 10.56
C LYS A 34 -8.53 10.12 11.46
N LYS A 35 -7.36 9.70 10.99
CA LYS A 35 -6.12 9.81 11.75
C LYS A 35 -5.79 11.27 12.08
N PHE A 36 -6.03 12.18 11.13
CA PHE A 36 -5.73 13.61 11.27
C PHE A 36 -6.91 14.44 11.77
N TYR A 37 -8.13 13.97 11.52
CA TYR A 37 -9.37 14.68 11.83
C TYR A 37 -10.39 13.78 12.53
N PRO A 38 -10.07 13.29 13.75
CA PRO A 38 -10.90 12.27 14.43
C PRO A 38 -12.30 12.75 14.79
N TYR A 39 -12.51 14.06 14.92
CA TYR A 39 -13.80 14.65 15.31
C TYR A 39 -14.66 15.12 14.14
N ILE A 40 -14.17 14.98 12.90
CA ILE A 40 -14.93 15.39 11.71
C ILE A 40 -15.58 14.16 11.07
N PRO A 41 -16.85 14.20 10.65
CA PRO A 41 -17.51 13.09 9.97
C PRO A 41 -17.05 12.98 8.51
N VAL A 42 -15.76 12.66 8.33
CA VAL A 42 -15.08 12.64 7.02
C VAL A 42 -15.73 11.70 6.02
N GLY A 43 -16.38 10.63 6.49
CA GLY A 43 -17.07 9.67 5.62
C GLY A 43 -18.26 10.28 4.87
N LEU A 44 -18.85 11.38 5.39
CA LEU A 44 -19.92 12.12 4.74
C LEU A 44 -19.40 13.17 3.77
N LEU A 45 -18.16 13.64 3.95
CA LEU A 45 -17.58 14.74 3.19
C LEU A 45 -16.75 14.26 2.00
N LEU A 46 -16.18 13.05 2.07
CA LEU A 46 -15.33 12.51 1.01
C LEU A 46 -16.16 11.89 -0.11
N LYS A 47 -15.99 12.39 -1.33
CA LYS A 47 -16.57 11.79 -2.55
C LYS A 47 -15.85 10.51 -2.92
N ASP A 48 -14.52 10.56 -2.98
CA ASP A 48 -13.67 9.44 -3.36
C ASP A 48 -13.09 8.77 -2.11
N LYS A 49 -13.65 7.63 -1.74
CA LYS A 49 -13.30 6.95 -0.50
C LYS A 49 -12.07 6.05 -0.64
N PHE A 50 -11.76 5.59 -1.85
CA PHE A 50 -10.64 4.68 -2.14
C PHE A 50 -10.57 3.53 -1.12
N GLU A 51 -11.59 2.69 -1.08
CA GLU A 51 -11.71 1.53 -0.18
C GLU A 51 -10.70 0.42 -0.56
N ASN A 52 -9.41 0.71 -0.46
CA ASN A 52 -8.34 -0.15 -0.95
C ASN A 52 -8.26 -1.47 -0.18
N LYS A 53 -8.53 -1.45 1.14
CA LYS A 53 -8.60 -2.65 1.98
C LYS A 53 -9.64 -3.67 1.50
N ASN A 54 -10.71 -3.22 0.86
CA ASN A 54 -11.72 -4.11 0.28
C ASN A 54 -11.32 -4.60 -1.12
N LYS A 55 -10.71 -3.72 -1.91
CA LYS A 55 -10.30 -4.01 -3.29
C LYS A 55 -9.13 -4.96 -3.36
N ILE A 56 -8.17 -4.87 -2.45
CA ILE A 56 -6.96 -5.70 -2.46
C ILE A 56 -7.27 -7.20 -2.34
N LYS A 57 -8.40 -7.56 -1.74
CA LYS A 57 -8.89 -8.95 -1.66
C LYS A 57 -9.17 -9.57 -3.03
N ASN A 58 -9.42 -8.73 -4.03
CA ASN A 58 -9.69 -9.14 -5.41
C ASN A 58 -8.44 -9.10 -6.31
N VAL A 59 -7.30 -8.72 -5.74
CA VAL A 59 -6.01 -8.73 -6.44
C VAL A 59 -5.38 -10.11 -6.30
N LYS A 60 -5.11 -10.76 -7.42
CA LYS A 60 -4.54 -12.12 -7.49
C LYS A 60 -3.09 -12.14 -7.95
N SER A 61 -2.61 -11.04 -8.48
CA SER A 61 -1.21 -10.90 -8.92
C SER A 61 -0.26 -10.88 -7.73
N PRO A 62 0.98 -11.37 -7.87
CA PRO A 62 2.01 -11.22 -6.85
C PRO A 62 2.16 -9.76 -6.45
N ILE A 63 2.29 -9.49 -5.15
CA ILE A 63 2.32 -8.13 -4.64
C ILE A 63 3.48 -7.90 -3.67
N LEU A 64 4.17 -6.79 -3.84
CA LEU A 64 5.15 -6.27 -2.88
C LEU A 64 4.59 -4.99 -2.27
N ILE A 65 4.52 -4.93 -0.95
CA ILE A 65 4.11 -3.74 -0.19
C ILE A 65 5.31 -3.17 0.55
N MET A 66 5.60 -1.89 0.32
CA MET A 66 6.72 -1.19 0.93
C MET A 66 6.21 -0.01 1.75
N HIS A 67 6.73 0.18 2.97
CA HIS A 67 6.33 1.28 3.85
C HIS A 67 7.38 1.58 4.91
N GLY A 68 7.58 2.87 5.21
CA GLY A 68 8.45 3.33 6.30
C GLY A 68 7.68 3.51 7.61
N GLU A 69 8.26 3.06 8.72
CA GLU A 69 7.63 3.19 10.05
C GLU A 69 7.51 4.65 10.52
N LYS A 70 8.31 5.55 9.96
CA LYS A 70 8.29 6.99 10.29
C LYS A 70 7.40 7.82 9.37
N ASP A 71 6.58 7.18 8.54
CA ASP A 71 5.65 7.87 7.65
C ASP A 71 4.61 8.66 8.46
N GLN A 72 4.64 10.00 8.31
CA GLN A 72 3.71 10.91 8.98
C GLN A 72 2.55 11.35 8.09
N ILE A 73 2.54 10.94 6.83
CA ILE A 73 1.50 11.28 5.85
C ILE A 73 0.51 10.12 5.72
N VAL A 74 1.01 8.91 5.44
CA VAL A 74 0.21 7.69 5.46
C VAL A 74 0.70 6.82 6.62
N PRO A 75 -0.10 6.64 7.67
CA PRO A 75 0.32 5.85 8.83
C PRO A 75 0.80 4.45 8.44
N PHE A 76 1.93 4.03 9.01
CA PHE A 76 2.57 2.75 8.73
C PHE A 76 1.61 1.55 8.92
N GLU A 77 0.75 1.63 9.92
CA GLU A 77 -0.26 0.61 10.23
C GLU A 77 -1.19 0.31 9.04
N MET A 78 -1.37 1.29 8.15
CA MET A 78 -2.17 1.08 6.93
C MET A 78 -1.45 0.18 5.94
N GLY A 79 -0.15 0.35 5.76
CA GLY A 79 0.67 -0.55 4.94
C GLY A 79 0.69 -1.96 5.50
N GLN A 80 0.85 -2.10 6.81
CA GLN A 80 0.76 -3.39 7.50
C GLN A 80 -0.61 -4.05 7.29
N LYS A 81 -1.69 -3.28 7.41
CA LYS A 81 -3.05 -3.79 7.21
C LYS A 81 -3.30 -4.21 5.77
N MET A 82 -2.83 -3.44 4.81
CA MET A 82 -2.91 -3.81 3.40
C MET A 82 -2.15 -5.11 3.12
N PHE A 83 -0.96 -5.28 3.70
CA PHE A 83 -0.19 -6.52 3.60
C PHE A 83 -0.93 -7.71 4.23
N GLU A 84 -1.50 -7.53 5.42
CA GLU A 84 -2.26 -8.57 6.12
C GLU A 84 -3.43 -9.10 5.26
N ILE A 85 -4.17 -8.19 4.60
CA ILE A 85 -5.37 -8.52 3.82
C ILE A 85 -5.02 -9.06 2.41
N ALA A 86 -3.89 -8.66 1.84
CA ALA A 86 -3.48 -9.06 0.49
C ALA A 86 -3.41 -10.59 0.34
N ASN A 87 -3.73 -11.09 -0.86
CA ASN A 87 -3.61 -12.50 -1.19
C ASN A 87 -2.14 -12.92 -1.43
N GLU A 88 -1.85 -14.18 -1.22
CA GLU A 88 -0.58 -14.77 -1.64
C GLU A 88 -0.49 -14.90 -3.18
N PRO A 89 0.72 -14.82 -3.78
CA PRO A 89 1.99 -14.55 -3.12
C PRO A 89 2.17 -13.07 -2.81
N LYS A 90 2.56 -12.77 -1.58
CA LYS A 90 2.76 -11.40 -1.10
C LYS A 90 4.10 -11.25 -0.38
N TYR A 91 4.69 -10.07 -0.54
CA TYR A 91 5.98 -9.71 0.03
C TYR A 91 5.89 -8.34 0.68
N SER A 92 6.68 -8.10 1.70
CA SER A 92 6.75 -6.80 2.36
C SER A 92 8.19 -6.30 2.48
N TYR A 93 8.36 -4.99 2.36
CA TYR A 93 9.56 -4.29 2.74
C TYR A 93 9.19 -3.15 3.68
N PHE A 94 9.31 -3.41 4.98
CA PHE A 94 9.02 -2.45 6.04
C PHE A 94 10.31 -2.00 6.68
N THR A 95 10.54 -0.68 6.74
CA THR A 95 11.79 -0.11 7.24
C THR A 95 11.54 0.81 8.42
N LYS A 96 12.40 0.71 9.45
CA LYS A 96 12.32 1.51 10.66
C LYS A 96 12.78 2.96 10.49
N TYR A 97 13.45 3.26 9.39
CA TYR A 97 14.16 4.52 9.20
C TYR A 97 13.46 5.47 8.23
N ASP A 98 12.72 4.95 7.27
CA ASP A 98 12.09 5.75 6.24
C ASP A 98 10.82 6.43 6.70
N ASN A 99 10.62 7.63 6.15
CA ASN A 99 9.38 8.39 6.21
C ASN A 99 8.52 8.10 4.95
N HIS A 100 7.61 9.02 4.60
CA HIS A 100 6.75 8.88 3.42
C HIS A 100 7.53 8.78 2.11
N MET A 101 8.65 9.46 2.00
CA MET A 101 9.57 9.35 0.86
C MET A 101 10.63 8.32 1.20
N MET A 102 10.43 7.09 0.76
CA MET A 102 11.37 6.00 1.03
C MET A 102 12.70 6.23 0.31
N GLU A 103 13.80 5.90 0.99
CA GLU A 103 15.13 5.95 0.39
C GLU A 103 15.38 4.69 -0.43
N TYR A 104 15.74 4.87 -1.71
CA TYR A 104 16.08 3.77 -2.62
C TYR A 104 17.53 3.34 -2.39
N ASP A 105 17.80 2.86 -1.19
CA ASP A 105 19.09 2.34 -0.78
C ASP A 105 19.37 0.94 -1.37
N GLU A 106 20.54 0.40 -1.05
CA GLU A 106 20.97 -0.91 -1.53
C GLU A 106 20.01 -2.05 -1.09
N ASN A 107 19.44 -1.96 0.11
CA ASN A 107 18.54 -2.97 0.65
C ASN A 107 17.19 -2.97 -0.08
N LEU A 108 16.64 -1.79 -0.35
CA LEU A 108 15.42 -1.64 -1.11
C LEU A 108 15.63 -2.14 -2.54
N ILE A 109 16.74 -1.78 -3.19
CA ILE A 109 17.08 -2.24 -4.53
C ILE A 109 17.21 -3.78 -4.59
N LYS A 110 17.86 -4.39 -3.60
CA LYS A 110 17.93 -5.87 -3.50
C LYS A 110 16.56 -6.50 -3.35
N THR A 111 15.70 -5.90 -2.54
CA THR A 111 14.32 -6.38 -2.35
C THR A 111 13.52 -6.33 -3.66
N LEU A 112 13.59 -5.21 -4.38
CA LEU A 112 12.94 -5.06 -5.68
C LEU A 112 13.44 -6.10 -6.68
N ASN A 113 14.76 -6.29 -6.78
CA ASN A 113 15.36 -7.28 -7.68
C ASN A 113 14.91 -8.70 -7.32
N SER A 114 14.91 -9.05 -6.04
CA SER A 114 14.44 -10.37 -5.59
C SER A 114 12.98 -10.60 -5.92
N PHE A 115 12.14 -9.59 -5.73
CA PHE A 115 10.72 -9.67 -6.11
C PHE A 115 10.56 -9.90 -7.62
N LEU A 116 11.25 -9.12 -8.45
CA LEU A 116 11.18 -9.23 -9.92
C LEU A 116 11.67 -10.60 -10.43
N ILE A 117 12.73 -11.15 -9.84
CA ILE A 117 13.24 -12.49 -10.19
C ILE A 117 12.21 -13.58 -9.86
N ASN A 118 11.50 -13.44 -8.75
CA ASN A 118 10.49 -14.41 -8.32
C ASN A 118 9.18 -14.37 -9.13
N LEU A 119 9.01 -13.38 -10.01
CA LEU A 119 7.84 -13.28 -10.89
C LEU A 119 7.92 -14.20 -12.12
N ASN A 120 9.09 -14.76 -12.40
CA ASN A 120 9.32 -15.66 -13.55
C ASN A 120 9.12 -17.15 -13.14
#